data_042eb5882e12517f60f5f614847a95c0
#
_entry.id   042eb5882e12517f60f5f614847a95c0
#
_cell.length_a   1.000
_cell.length_b   1.000
_cell.length_c   1.000
_cell.angle_alpha   90.00
_cell.angle_beta   90.00
_cell.angle_gamma   90.00
#
_symmetry.space_group_name_H-M   'P 1'
#
loop_
_entity.id
_entity.type
_entity.pdbx_description
1 polymer ?
#
loop_
_entity_poly.entity_id
_entity_poly.type
_entity_poly.pdbx_seq_one_letter_code
_entity_poly.pdbx_strand_id
1 'polypeptide(L)'
;MPYLRGCMAKDPIFEQVEGLFEAYLEQNGHRKTPERFAILHQIYSYDGHFDVDTLYEVMGQGPYRVSRATLYNTLDLLLDCNLVRRHQFGDQGAQYEKCHRVKQHDHVILADTGEVLEFCDPRIQQIKATLEELFDIEVMHHSLNIYARKRAQPTQATVPVTTSATHES
;
A
#
# COMPACT_ATOMS: atom_id res chain seq x y z
N MET A 1 14.30 -20.17 -25.64
CA MET A 1 13.13 -20.18 -24.76
C MET A 1 12.27 -18.99 -25.13
N PRO A 2 11.08 -19.15 -25.72
CA PRO A 2 10.26 -18.04 -26.13
C PRO A 2 9.59 -17.46 -24.88
N TYR A 3 9.85 -16.20 -24.60
CA TYR A 3 9.07 -15.42 -23.67
C TYR A 3 7.63 -15.40 -24.17
N LEU A 4 6.76 -16.02 -23.42
CA LEU A 4 5.34 -16.05 -23.60
C LEU A 4 4.81 -14.62 -23.77
N ARG A 5 4.44 -14.26 -24.98
CA ARG A 5 3.38 -13.29 -25.24
C ARG A 5 2.08 -13.93 -24.71
N GLY A 6 1.96 -14.00 -23.38
CA GLY A 6 0.69 -14.21 -22.72
C GLY A 6 -0.15 -12.99 -23.02
N CYS A 7 -1.26 -13.22 -23.64
CA CYS A 7 -2.37 -12.30 -23.83
C CYS A 7 -2.75 -11.74 -22.44
N MET A 8 -2.08 -10.66 -21.99
CA MET A 8 -2.62 -9.83 -20.93
C MET A 8 -3.86 -9.19 -21.53
N ALA A 9 -5.02 -9.75 -21.19
CA ALA A 9 -6.24 -8.98 -21.26
C ALA A 9 -5.90 -7.66 -20.57
N LYS A 10 -5.93 -6.54 -21.31
CA LYS A 10 -5.60 -5.22 -20.78
C LYS A 10 -6.55 -5.01 -19.61
N ASP A 11 -6.02 -5.06 -18.39
CA ASP A 11 -6.83 -4.77 -17.22
C ASP A 11 -7.31 -3.33 -17.39
N PRO A 12 -8.64 -3.09 -17.42
CA PRO A 12 -9.21 -1.76 -17.68
C PRO A 12 -8.63 -0.69 -16.76
N ILE A 13 -8.08 -1.10 -15.61
CA ILE A 13 -7.45 -0.21 -14.66
C ILE A 13 -6.12 0.37 -15.19
N PHE A 14 -5.31 -0.44 -15.88
CA PHE A 14 -4.06 0.04 -16.45
C PHE A 14 -4.31 1.09 -17.53
N GLU A 15 -5.28 0.88 -18.41
CA GLU A 15 -5.65 1.87 -19.42
C GLU A 15 -6.15 3.17 -18.78
N GLN A 16 -6.94 3.06 -17.72
CA GLN A 16 -7.48 4.23 -17.02
C GLN A 16 -6.38 5.03 -16.31
N VAL A 17 -5.50 4.39 -15.54
CA VAL A 17 -4.44 5.10 -14.80
C VAL A 17 -3.38 5.65 -15.74
N GLU A 18 -3.08 4.94 -16.83
CA GLU A 18 -2.19 5.41 -17.89
C GLU A 18 -2.73 6.68 -18.53
N GLY A 19 -4.01 6.71 -18.88
CA GLY A 19 -4.67 7.90 -19.43
C GLY A 19 -4.71 9.08 -18.46
N LEU A 20 -4.95 8.85 -17.17
CA LEU A 20 -4.91 9.89 -16.14
C LEU A 20 -3.51 10.47 -15.99
N PHE A 21 -2.49 9.62 -15.94
CA PHE A 21 -1.11 10.06 -15.83
C PHE A 21 -0.64 10.80 -17.07
N GLU A 22 -1.00 10.32 -18.25
CA GLU A 22 -0.70 10.97 -19.52
C GLU A 22 -1.30 12.38 -19.59
N ALA A 23 -2.58 12.53 -19.24
CA ALA A 23 -3.26 13.83 -19.20
C ALA A 23 -2.60 14.80 -18.20
N TYR A 24 -2.21 14.31 -17.03
CA TYR A 24 -1.50 15.10 -16.02
C TYR A 24 -0.14 15.59 -16.55
N LEU A 25 0.65 14.71 -17.19
CA LEU A 25 1.95 15.06 -17.76
C LEU A 25 1.81 16.14 -18.84
N GLU A 26 0.81 16.02 -19.73
CA GLU A 26 0.53 17.03 -20.77
C GLU A 26 0.17 18.38 -20.18
N GLN A 27 -0.80 18.40 -19.24
CA GLN A 27 -1.29 19.64 -18.63
C GLN A 27 -0.19 20.41 -17.90
N ASN A 28 0.78 19.70 -17.31
CA ASN A 28 1.87 20.29 -16.55
C ASN A 28 3.19 20.42 -17.33
N GLY A 29 3.19 20.15 -18.65
CA GLY A 29 4.36 20.30 -19.51
C GLY A 29 5.49 19.30 -19.23
N HIS A 30 5.17 18.15 -18.65
CA HIS A 30 6.13 17.09 -18.36
C HIS A 30 6.29 16.15 -19.56
N ARG A 31 7.51 15.63 -19.75
CA ARG A 31 7.79 14.67 -20.83
C ARG A 31 7.12 13.32 -20.53
N LYS A 32 6.47 12.77 -21.56
CA LYS A 32 5.96 11.39 -21.55
C LYS A 32 7.12 10.47 -21.98
N THR A 33 7.72 9.77 -21.02
CA THR A 33 8.83 8.84 -21.31
C THR A 33 8.43 7.40 -21.01
N PRO A 34 8.95 6.41 -21.76
CA PRO A 34 8.64 4.99 -21.52
C PRO A 34 8.96 4.54 -20.11
N GLU A 35 10.03 5.09 -19.50
CA GLU A 35 10.45 4.77 -18.14
C GLU A 35 9.39 5.17 -17.10
N ARG A 36 8.74 6.32 -17.26
CA ARG A 36 7.67 6.78 -16.36
C ARG A 36 6.47 5.86 -16.40
N PHE A 37 6.06 5.43 -17.59
CA PHE A 37 4.95 4.49 -17.74
C PHE A 37 5.33 3.09 -17.25
N ALA A 38 6.58 2.65 -17.46
CA ALA A 38 7.07 1.39 -16.88
C ALA A 38 7.04 1.39 -15.35
N ILE A 39 7.41 2.52 -14.72
CA ILE A 39 7.31 2.71 -13.25
C ILE A 39 5.84 2.65 -12.81
N LEU A 40 4.95 3.38 -13.48
CA LEU A 40 3.50 3.34 -13.20
C LEU A 40 2.97 1.90 -13.26
N HIS A 41 3.26 1.17 -14.34
CA HIS A 41 2.81 -0.21 -14.52
C HIS A 41 3.36 -1.14 -13.44
N GLN A 42 4.64 -0.96 -13.07
CA GLN A 42 5.24 -1.76 -12.00
C GLN A 42 4.55 -1.50 -10.68
N ILE A 43 4.29 -0.25 -10.32
CA ILE A 43 3.57 0.13 -9.10
C ILE A 43 2.17 -0.49 -9.07
N TYR A 44 1.45 -0.43 -10.17
CA TYR A 44 0.09 -0.98 -10.24
C TYR A 44 0.05 -2.51 -10.28
N SER A 45 1.19 -3.17 -10.51
CA SER A 45 1.34 -4.62 -10.37
C SER A 45 1.52 -5.08 -8.93
N TYR A 46 1.87 -4.20 -8.00
CA TYR A 46 1.97 -4.53 -6.59
C TYR A 46 0.61 -4.60 -5.92
N ASP A 47 0.49 -5.50 -4.95
CA ASP A 47 -0.58 -5.52 -3.97
C ASP A 47 -0.01 -5.06 -2.61
N GLY A 48 -0.66 -4.05 -2.00
CA GLY A 48 -0.20 -3.47 -0.73
C GLY A 48 0.85 -2.36 -0.88
N HIS A 49 1.67 -2.21 0.16
CA HIS A 49 2.66 -1.15 0.27
C HIS A 49 4.02 -1.58 -0.32
N PHE A 50 4.76 -0.60 -0.80
CA PHE A 50 6.14 -0.79 -1.26
C PHE A 50 7.00 0.42 -0.85
N ASP A 51 8.30 0.21 -0.76
CA ASP A 51 9.29 1.27 -0.62
C ASP A 51 10.05 1.51 -1.94
N VAL A 52 10.82 2.59 -1.97
CA VAL A 52 11.58 2.96 -3.19
C VAL A 52 12.70 1.97 -3.49
N ASP A 53 13.30 1.37 -2.47
CA ASP A 53 14.39 0.42 -2.65
C ASP A 53 13.89 -0.87 -3.28
N THR A 54 12.80 -1.41 -2.78
CA THR A 54 12.12 -2.58 -3.37
C THR A 54 11.71 -2.31 -4.82
N LEU A 55 11.10 -1.15 -5.08
CA LEU A 55 10.71 -0.79 -6.44
C LEU A 55 11.92 -0.65 -7.37
N TYR A 56 13.02 -0.06 -6.88
CA TYR A 56 14.26 0.08 -7.63
C TYR A 56 14.87 -1.26 -8.01
N GLU A 57 14.92 -2.21 -7.07
CA GLU A 57 15.45 -3.55 -7.31
C GLU A 57 14.64 -4.31 -8.37
N VAL A 58 13.32 -4.27 -8.29
CA VAL A 58 12.44 -4.93 -9.27
C VAL A 58 12.56 -4.29 -10.65
N MET A 59 12.61 -2.96 -10.73
CA MET A 59 12.83 -2.25 -12.00
C MET A 59 14.19 -2.60 -12.62
N GLY A 60 15.22 -2.86 -11.79
CA GLY A 60 16.53 -3.29 -12.26
C GLY A 60 16.56 -4.64 -12.95
N GLN A 61 15.58 -5.50 -12.69
CA GLN A 61 15.40 -6.82 -13.34
C GLN A 61 14.56 -6.74 -14.62
N GLY A 62 13.88 -5.63 -14.85
CA GLY A 62 13.01 -5.40 -16.00
C GLY A 62 13.73 -4.90 -17.26
N PRO A 63 12.99 -4.71 -18.35
CA PRO A 63 13.52 -4.20 -19.60
C PRO A 63 13.95 -2.73 -19.55
N TYR A 64 13.43 -1.98 -18.58
CA TYR A 64 13.71 -0.56 -18.39
C TYR A 64 14.62 -0.38 -17.17
N ARG A 65 15.88 -0.01 -17.41
CA ARG A 65 16.79 0.39 -16.33
C ARG A 65 16.55 1.85 -15.99
N VAL A 66 16.01 2.08 -14.82
CA VAL A 66 15.74 3.43 -14.32
C VAL A 66 16.75 3.83 -13.24
N SER A 67 17.12 5.11 -13.21
CA SER A 67 17.92 5.64 -12.12
C SER A 67 17.04 5.91 -10.88
N ARG A 68 17.65 5.95 -9.67
CA ARG A 68 16.93 6.36 -8.45
C ARG A 68 16.30 7.75 -8.61
N ALA A 69 17.00 8.69 -9.27
CA ALA A 69 16.47 10.03 -9.53
C ALA A 69 15.20 9.97 -10.41
N THR A 70 15.18 9.11 -11.43
CA THR A 70 14.00 8.91 -12.29
C THR A 70 12.83 8.34 -11.49
N LEU A 71 13.10 7.39 -10.56
CA LEU A 71 12.08 6.82 -9.67
C LEU A 71 11.47 7.89 -8.78
N TYR A 72 12.28 8.64 -8.04
CA TYR A 72 11.79 9.69 -7.14
C TYR A 72 11.00 10.75 -7.90
N ASN A 73 11.54 11.26 -9.01
CA ASN A 73 10.84 12.25 -9.83
C ASN A 73 9.52 11.74 -10.41
N THR A 74 9.43 10.45 -10.71
CA THR A 74 8.18 9.86 -11.20
C THR A 74 7.18 9.64 -10.07
N LEU A 75 7.66 9.19 -8.89
CA LEU A 75 6.83 9.06 -7.70
C LEU A 75 6.22 10.40 -7.29
N ASP A 76 7.00 11.49 -7.32
CA ASP A 76 6.49 12.83 -7.01
C ASP A 76 5.34 13.21 -7.95
N LEU A 77 5.49 12.98 -9.26
CA LEU A 77 4.40 13.23 -10.23
C LEU A 77 3.17 12.35 -9.99
N LEU A 78 3.37 11.10 -9.59
CA LEU A 78 2.27 10.17 -9.28
C LEU A 78 1.56 10.52 -7.96
N LEU A 79 2.28 11.09 -6.98
CA LEU A 79 1.71 11.67 -5.77
C LEU A 79 0.86 12.90 -6.09
N ASP A 80 1.39 13.81 -6.91
CA ASP A 80 0.72 15.07 -7.29
C ASP A 80 -0.59 14.81 -8.05
N CYS A 81 -0.64 13.76 -8.90
CA CYS A 81 -1.87 13.39 -9.60
C CYS A 81 -2.73 12.35 -8.84
N ASN A 82 -2.43 12.08 -7.57
CA ASN A 82 -3.16 11.17 -6.70
C ASN A 82 -3.28 9.72 -7.25
N LEU A 83 -2.32 9.26 -8.03
CA LEU A 83 -2.23 7.86 -8.45
C LEU A 83 -1.45 6.99 -7.46
N VAL A 84 -0.66 7.61 -6.60
CA VAL A 84 0.09 6.96 -5.52
C VAL A 84 -0.13 7.76 -4.23
N ARG A 85 -0.12 7.10 -3.08
CA ARG A 85 -0.07 7.71 -1.75
C ARG A 85 1.24 7.37 -1.06
N ARG A 86 1.67 8.29 -0.21
CA ARG A 86 2.81 8.11 0.67
C ARG A 86 2.32 7.98 2.10
N HIS A 87 2.81 6.96 2.79
CA HIS A 87 2.58 6.72 4.22
C HIS A 87 3.88 6.81 5.00
N GLN A 88 3.82 7.31 6.22
CA GLN A 88 4.92 7.32 7.17
C GLN A 88 4.48 6.52 8.40
N PHE A 89 4.99 5.31 8.53
CA PHE A 89 4.65 4.43 9.64
C PHE A 89 5.76 4.47 10.71
N GLY A 90 5.61 5.37 11.69
CA GLY A 90 6.60 5.53 12.76
C GLY A 90 7.99 5.95 12.24
N ASP A 91 9.04 5.28 12.74
CA ASP A 91 10.43 5.52 12.36
C ASP A 91 10.87 4.75 11.11
N GLN A 92 9.96 3.98 10.51
CA GLN A 92 10.24 3.30 9.27
C GLN A 92 10.30 4.29 8.09
N GLY A 93 11.01 3.91 7.03
CA GLY A 93 11.08 4.70 5.80
C GLY A 93 9.69 4.94 5.19
N ALA A 94 9.61 5.88 4.26
CA ALA A 94 8.37 6.16 3.54
C ALA A 94 7.90 4.92 2.77
N GLN A 95 6.64 4.57 2.96
CA GLN A 95 5.95 3.53 2.22
C GLN A 95 4.97 4.15 1.24
N TYR A 96 4.76 3.50 0.11
CA TYR A 96 3.90 3.98 -0.96
C TYR A 96 2.86 2.91 -1.31
N GLU A 97 1.69 3.35 -1.77
CA GLU A 97 0.65 2.46 -2.29
C GLU A 97 -0.06 3.08 -3.50
N LYS A 98 -0.60 2.24 -4.37
CA LYS A 98 -1.44 2.67 -5.50
C LYS A 98 -2.81 3.13 -5.00
N CYS A 99 -3.32 4.27 -5.52
CA CYS A 99 -4.60 4.84 -5.09
C CYS A 99 -5.82 4.32 -5.85
N HIS A 100 -5.63 3.71 -7.00
CA HIS A 100 -6.74 3.33 -7.86
C HIS A 100 -7.27 1.93 -7.51
N ARG A 101 -8.57 1.81 -7.21
CA ARG A 101 -9.29 0.60 -6.79
C ARG A 101 -9.06 0.07 -5.38
N VAL A 102 -8.17 0.58 -4.61
CA VAL A 102 -8.14 0.17 -3.20
C VAL A 102 -9.32 0.84 -2.51
N LYS A 103 -10.26 0.07 -1.97
CA LYS A 103 -11.22 0.60 -1.01
C LYS A 103 -10.40 1.32 0.04
N GLN A 104 -10.71 2.58 0.29
CA GLN A 104 -10.03 3.34 1.33
C GLN A 104 -10.00 2.51 2.60
N HIS A 105 -8.80 2.17 3.07
CA HIS A 105 -8.55 1.41 4.27
C HIS A 105 -7.71 2.23 5.23
N ASP A 106 -7.78 1.88 6.48
CA ASP A 106 -7.04 2.45 7.58
C ASP A 106 -6.01 1.45 8.10
N HIS A 107 -5.07 1.90 8.90
CA HIS A 107 -3.92 1.10 9.28
C HIS A 107 -3.80 0.93 10.79
N VAL A 108 -3.45 -0.29 11.21
CA VAL A 108 -2.94 -0.57 12.56
C VAL A 108 -1.46 -0.90 12.45
N ILE A 109 -0.61 -0.06 13.03
CA ILE A 109 0.84 -0.21 13.04
C ILE A 109 1.25 -0.87 14.34
N LEU A 110 1.85 -2.06 14.27
CA LEU A 110 2.40 -2.75 15.44
C LEU A 110 3.78 -2.18 15.73
N ALA A 111 3.88 -1.36 16.78
CA ALA A 111 5.11 -0.64 17.14
C ALA A 111 6.26 -1.55 17.59
N ASP A 112 5.96 -2.79 17.98
CA ASP A 112 6.93 -3.81 18.39
C ASP A 112 7.55 -4.59 17.22
N THR A 113 6.80 -4.78 16.13
CA THR A 113 7.23 -5.56 14.96
C THR A 113 7.37 -4.73 13.69
N GLY A 114 6.76 -3.55 13.65
CA GLY A 114 6.63 -2.75 12.43
C GLY A 114 5.61 -3.29 11.42
N GLU A 115 4.89 -4.36 11.77
CA GLU A 115 3.84 -4.94 10.91
C GLU A 115 2.69 -3.96 10.75
N VAL A 116 2.20 -3.79 9.51
CA VAL A 116 1.05 -2.94 9.19
C VAL A 116 -0.13 -3.84 8.84
N LEU A 117 -1.23 -3.66 9.56
CA LEU A 117 -2.50 -4.35 9.33
C LEU A 117 -3.49 -3.36 8.73
N GLU A 118 -4.16 -3.74 7.64
CA GLU A 118 -5.20 -2.94 7.00
C GLU A 118 -6.56 -3.30 7.54
N PHE A 119 -7.45 -2.31 7.70
CA PHE A 119 -8.83 -2.54 8.09
C PHE A 119 -9.77 -1.52 7.46
N CYS A 120 -11.04 -1.89 7.33
CA CYS A 120 -12.12 -0.99 6.93
C CYS A 120 -13.22 -1.06 7.99
N ASP A 121 -13.62 0.09 8.53
CA ASP A 121 -14.74 0.17 9.49
C ASP A 121 -15.81 1.13 8.96
N PRO A 122 -17.06 0.66 8.75
CA PRO A 122 -18.16 1.51 8.29
C PRO A 122 -18.44 2.72 9.18
N ARG A 123 -18.07 2.67 10.46
CA ARG A 123 -18.25 3.79 11.40
C ARG A 123 -17.42 5.02 11.02
N ILE A 124 -16.27 4.80 10.36
CA ILE A 124 -15.42 5.90 9.87
C ILE A 124 -16.14 6.67 8.78
N GLN A 125 -16.89 5.99 7.91
CA GLN A 125 -17.71 6.65 6.89
C GLN A 125 -18.86 7.48 7.53
N GLN A 126 -19.44 6.99 8.62
CA GLN A 126 -20.45 7.75 9.37
C GLN A 126 -19.86 9.01 10.02
N ILE A 127 -18.64 8.90 10.58
CA ILE A 127 -17.93 10.06 11.13
C ILE A 127 -17.67 11.09 10.03
N LYS A 128 -17.23 10.69 8.86
CA LYS A 128 -17.02 11.60 7.71
C LYS A 128 -18.30 12.32 7.33
N ALA A 129 -19.39 11.59 7.12
CA ALA A 129 -20.69 12.18 6.78
C ALA A 129 -21.18 13.18 7.85
N THR A 130 -20.97 12.86 9.13
CA THR A 130 -21.30 13.78 10.23
C THR A 130 -20.47 15.06 10.17
N LEU A 131 -19.18 14.97 9.86
CA LEU A 131 -18.33 16.16 9.74
C LEU A 131 -18.68 17.00 8.51
N GLU A 132 -19.03 16.39 7.39
CA GLU A 132 -19.50 17.07 6.19
C GLU A 132 -20.77 17.89 6.48
N GLU A 133 -21.73 17.26 7.17
CA GLU A 133 -22.99 17.94 7.55
C GLU A 133 -22.75 19.04 8.60
N LEU A 134 -21.93 18.77 9.62
CA LEU A 134 -21.69 19.70 10.74
C LEU A 134 -20.96 20.98 10.31
N PHE A 135 -20.02 20.84 9.38
CA PHE A 135 -19.11 21.93 8.99
C PHE A 135 -19.39 22.48 7.58
N ASP A 136 -20.39 21.93 6.87
CA ASP A 136 -20.72 22.28 5.48
C ASP A 136 -19.49 22.19 4.56
N ILE A 137 -18.82 21.03 4.59
CA ILE A 137 -17.58 20.73 3.85
C ILE A 137 -17.73 19.43 3.06
N GLU A 138 -16.86 19.23 2.07
CA GLU A 138 -16.65 17.95 1.38
C GLU A 138 -15.36 17.33 1.87
N VAL A 139 -15.40 16.12 2.43
CA VAL A 139 -14.22 15.38 2.88
C VAL A 139 -13.58 14.67 1.70
N MET A 140 -12.52 15.24 1.15
CA MET A 140 -11.81 14.72 -0.02
C MET A 140 -11.15 13.37 0.25
N HIS A 141 -10.54 13.18 1.44
CA HIS A 141 -9.96 11.92 1.88
C HIS A 141 -9.77 11.92 3.40
N HIS A 142 -9.50 10.74 3.97
CA HIS A 142 -9.05 10.61 5.35
C HIS A 142 -7.88 9.61 5.43
N SER A 143 -7.17 9.60 6.54
CA SER A 143 -6.19 8.58 6.88
C SER A 143 -6.22 8.38 8.40
N LEU A 144 -6.46 7.15 8.85
CA LEU A 144 -6.41 6.78 10.25
C LEU A 144 -5.28 5.77 10.48
N ASN A 145 -4.31 6.15 11.30
CA ASN A 145 -3.22 5.28 11.73
C ASN A 145 -3.33 5.02 13.23
N ILE A 146 -3.49 3.76 13.60
CA ILE A 146 -3.59 3.31 14.99
C ILE A 146 -2.29 2.60 15.35
N TYR A 147 -1.56 3.11 16.34
CA TYR A 147 -0.35 2.46 16.85
C TYR A 147 -0.72 1.50 17.97
N ALA A 148 -0.32 0.25 17.84
CA ALA A 148 -0.66 -0.83 18.76
C ALA A 148 0.58 -1.68 19.09
N ARG A 149 0.43 -2.56 20.09
CA ARG A 149 1.39 -3.64 20.41
C ARG A 149 0.61 -4.94 20.51
N LYS A 150 1.21 -6.05 20.10
CA LYS A 150 0.61 -7.36 20.32
C LYS A 150 0.44 -7.60 21.82
N ARG A 151 -0.75 -8.05 22.23
CA ARG A 151 -0.94 -8.47 23.63
C ARG A 151 -0.12 -9.73 23.86
N ALA A 152 0.62 -9.78 24.97
CA ALA A 152 1.23 -11.03 25.42
C ALA A 152 0.13 -12.07 25.58
N GLN A 153 0.24 -13.21 24.90
CA GLN A 153 -0.68 -14.32 25.16
C GLN A 153 -0.47 -14.78 26.59
N PRO A 154 -1.52 -14.95 27.41
CA PRO A 154 -1.36 -15.56 28.71
C PRO A 154 -0.74 -16.94 28.48
N THR A 155 0.43 -17.16 29.06
CA THR A 155 1.07 -18.47 29.07
C THR A 155 0.06 -19.45 29.64
N GLN A 156 -0.38 -20.42 28.84
CA GLN A 156 -1.20 -21.53 29.34
C GLN A 156 -0.35 -22.19 30.43
N ALA A 157 -0.74 -22.01 31.68
CA ALA A 157 -0.16 -22.72 32.80
C ALA A 157 -0.36 -24.22 32.52
N THR A 158 0.73 -24.91 32.28
CA THR A 158 0.77 -26.37 32.20
C THR A 158 0.23 -26.90 33.54
N VAL A 159 -0.99 -27.42 33.54
CA VAL A 159 -1.56 -28.14 34.65
C VAL A 159 -0.69 -29.38 34.86
N PRO A 160 -0.04 -29.57 36.03
CA PRO A 160 0.72 -30.80 36.28
C PRO A 160 -0.26 -31.97 36.32
N VAL A 161 -0.07 -32.92 35.37
CA VAL A 161 -0.80 -34.20 35.40
C VAL A 161 -0.29 -34.98 36.61
N THR A 162 -1.10 -35.00 37.65
CA THR A 162 -0.86 -35.89 38.84
C THR A 162 -1.16 -37.32 38.38
N THR A 163 -0.12 -38.09 38.11
CA THR A 163 -0.22 -39.53 37.93
C THR A 163 -0.45 -40.17 39.25
N SER A 164 -1.69 -40.53 39.58
CA SER A 164 -2.01 -41.37 40.74
C SER A 164 -1.57 -42.82 40.43
N ALA A 165 -0.46 -43.22 41.01
CA ALA A 165 -0.07 -44.61 41.04
C ALA A 165 -1.03 -45.39 41.97
N THR A 166 -1.87 -46.25 41.39
CA THR A 166 -2.59 -47.24 42.12
C THR A 166 -1.63 -48.38 42.53
N HIS A 167 -1.39 -48.50 43.80
CA HIS A 167 -0.72 -49.66 44.39
C HIS A 167 -1.83 -50.70 44.69
N GLU A 168 -1.81 -51.83 43.99
CA GLU A 168 -2.50 -53.05 44.37
C GLU A 168 -1.53 -53.91 45.18
N SER A 169 -2.06 -54.38 46.31
CA SER A 169 -1.56 -55.55 47.06
C SER A 169 -2.74 -56.43 47.39
#